data_6627f9fd71b97594ac5fc1966ce6b193
#
_entry.id   6627f9fd71b97594ac5fc1966ce6b193
#
_cell.length_a   1.000
_cell.length_b   1.000
_cell.length_c   1.000
_cell.angle_alpha   90.00
_cell.angle_beta   90.00
_cell.angle_gamma   90.00
#
_symmetry.space_group_name_H-M   'P 1'
#
loop_
_entity.id
_entity.type
_entity.pdbx_description
1 polymer ?
#
loop_
_entity_poly.entity_id
_entity_poly.type
_entity_poly.pdbx_seq_one_letter_code
_entity_poly.pdbx_strand_id
1 'polypeptide(L)'
;MINRRHFIQIGASSILALSASRFATAKGKHDVDLRIVATTDVHSFLTDFDYYKDAPTDKFGFTRAASLIRQARSEVKNSVLVDNGDLIQGNPIADYQAAQGYKEGKSNPAVDCVNAMHYEVGTLGNHEFNYGLDYLADCIKQAKFPIVNANVVKVGT
;
A
#
# COMPACT_ATOMS: atom_id res chain seq x y z
N MET A 1 -10.33 37.56 2.71
CA MET A 1 -9.04 36.95 3.14
C MET A 1 -9.20 36.41 4.53
N ILE A 2 -9.04 35.10 4.70
CA ILE A 2 -9.05 34.42 6.01
C ILE A 2 -7.72 34.75 6.69
N ASN A 3 -7.78 35.41 7.87
CA ASN A 3 -6.57 35.75 8.60
C ASN A 3 -6.06 34.54 9.43
N ARG A 4 -4.77 34.58 9.86
CA ARG A 4 -4.14 33.48 10.63
C ARG A 4 -4.92 33.03 11.87
N ARG A 5 -5.61 33.94 12.54
CA ARG A 5 -6.42 33.60 13.72
C ARG A 5 -7.65 32.80 13.38
N HIS A 6 -8.34 33.12 12.27
CA HIS A 6 -9.47 32.34 11.80
C HIS A 6 -9.06 30.94 11.32
N PHE A 7 -7.88 30.82 10.68
CA PHE A 7 -7.36 29.53 10.29
C PHE A 7 -7.04 28.62 11.49
N ILE A 8 -6.41 29.19 12.53
CA ILE A 8 -6.12 28.46 13.78
C ILE A 8 -7.41 28.09 14.52
N GLN A 9 -8.42 28.97 14.56
CA GLN A 9 -9.70 28.66 15.18
C GLN A 9 -10.46 27.58 14.43
N ILE A 10 -10.46 27.57 13.10
CA ILE A 10 -11.07 26.51 12.28
C ILE A 10 -10.30 25.20 12.50
N GLY A 11 -8.96 25.22 12.50
CA GLY A 11 -8.13 24.05 12.78
C GLY A 11 -8.37 23.48 14.18
N ALA A 12 -8.40 24.33 15.19
CA ALA A 12 -8.68 23.91 16.58
C ALA A 12 -10.10 23.34 16.75
N SER A 13 -11.10 23.95 16.09
CA SER A 13 -12.47 23.45 16.12
C SER A 13 -12.62 22.10 15.41
N SER A 14 -11.87 21.88 14.32
CA SER A 14 -11.85 20.61 13.61
C SER A 14 -11.17 19.51 14.42
N ILE A 15 -10.09 19.82 15.13
CA ILE A 15 -9.42 18.88 16.04
C ILE A 15 -10.33 18.56 17.24
N LEU A 16 -11.05 19.55 17.80
CA LEU A 16 -12.01 19.31 18.88
C LEU A 16 -13.22 18.48 18.39
N ALA A 17 -13.67 18.70 17.15
CA ALA A 17 -14.75 17.90 16.57
C ALA A 17 -14.33 16.46 16.31
N LEU A 18 -13.06 16.21 15.92
CA LEU A 18 -12.49 14.86 15.80
C LEU A 18 -12.27 14.20 17.17
N SER A 19 -11.87 14.96 18.19
CA SER A 19 -11.75 14.44 19.55
C SER A 19 -13.09 14.28 20.28
N ALA A 20 -14.13 15.00 19.83
CA ALA A 20 -15.52 14.86 20.29
C ALA A 20 -16.33 13.87 19.44
N SER A 21 -15.76 13.29 18.39
CA SER A 21 -16.30 12.07 17.82
C SER A 21 -16.19 11.00 18.90
N ARG A 22 -17.16 11.02 19.81
CA ARG A 22 -17.42 9.90 20.70
C ARG A 22 -17.47 8.71 19.77
N PHE A 23 -16.55 7.77 19.96
CA PHE A 23 -16.77 6.43 19.48
C PHE A 23 -18.20 6.11 19.86
N ALA A 24 -19.11 6.10 18.91
CA ALA A 24 -20.44 5.59 19.14
C ALA A 24 -20.20 4.13 19.48
N THR A 25 -20.02 3.84 20.76
CA THR A 25 -20.11 2.48 21.24
C THR A 25 -21.57 2.13 21.02
N ALA A 26 -21.85 1.60 19.85
CA ALA A 26 -23.07 0.88 19.64
C ALA A 26 -23.03 -0.25 20.67
N LYS A 27 -23.72 -0.06 21.77
CA LYS A 27 -24.03 -1.10 22.74
C LYS A 27 -24.98 -2.09 22.04
N GLY A 28 -24.47 -2.80 21.07
CA GLY A 28 -25.13 -3.90 20.41
C GLY A 28 -24.49 -5.20 20.91
N LYS A 29 -25.24 -6.24 20.96
CA LYS A 29 -24.88 -7.58 21.42
C LYS A 29 -23.76 -8.28 20.60
N HIS A 30 -23.07 -7.55 19.70
CA HIS A 30 -22.05 -8.10 18.81
C HIS A 30 -20.91 -7.10 18.65
N ASP A 31 -19.94 -7.17 19.54
CA ASP A 31 -18.65 -6.53 19.30
C ASP A 31 -17.90 -7.34 18.23
N VAL A 32 -17.36 -6.67 17.23
CA VAL A 32 -16.55 -7.28 16.18
C VAL A 32 -15.15 -6.71 16.30
N ASP A 33 -14.19 -7.58 16.59
CA ASP A 33 -12.78 -7.22 16.49
C ASP A 33 -12.35 -7.31 15.03
N LEU A 34 -11.77 -6.23 14.52
CA LEU A 34 -11.20 -6.15 13.18
C LEU A 34 -9.72 -5.72 13.28
N ARG A 35 -8.83 -6.53 12.72
CA ARG A 35 -7.42 -6.19 12.56
C ARG A 35 -7.15 -5.67 11.16
N ILE A 36 -6.62 -4.46 11.06
CA ILE A 36 -6.10 -3.91 9.80
C ILE A 36 -4.59 -4.12 9.80
N VAL A 37 -4.10 -4.81 8.78
CA VAL A 37 -2.67 -5.02 8.51
C VAL A 37 -2.33 -4.21 7.27
N ALA A 38 -1.30 -3.39 7.35
CA ALA A 38 -0.91 -2.53 6.24
C ALA A 38 0.57 -2.73 5.89
N THR A 39 0.87 -2.69 4.60
CA THR A 39 2.22 -2.50 4.07
C THR A 39 2.31 -1.16 3.37
N THR A 40 3.51 -0.61 3.30
CA THR A 40 3.84 0.63 2.61
C THR A 40 5.30 0.55 2.17
N ASP A 41 5.64 1.24 1.09
CA ASP A 41 7.02 1.44 0.67
C ASP A 41 7.84 0.13 0.55
N VAL A 42 7.24 -0.88 -0.05
CA VAL A 42 7.92 -2.18 -0.28
C VAL A 42 9.04 -2.02 -1.31
N HIS A 43 8.89 -1.07 -2.27
CA HIS A 43 9.93 -0.70 -3.24
C HIS A 43 10.57 -1.89 -3.95
N SER A 44 9.78 -2.93 -4.25
CA SER A 44 10.25 -4.18 -4.86
C SER A 44 11.40 -4.88 -4.12
N PHE A 45 11.59 -4.62 -2.82
CA PHE A 45 12.47 -5.42 -1.98
C PHE A 45 11.78 -6.76 -1.63
N LEU A 46 11.68 -7.64 -2.61
CA LEU A 46 10.85 -8.83 -2.55
C LEU A 46 11.48 -9.96 -1.73
N THR A 47 12.80 -10.09 -1.83
CA THR A 47 13.57 -11.14 -1.16
C THR A 47 14.49 -10.55 -0.09
N ASP A 48 15.05 -11.40 0.73
CA ASP A 48 16.07 -11.09 1.72
C ASP A 48 17.48 -11.04 1.10
N PHE A 49 17.59 -10.35 -0.05
CA PHE A 49 18.84 -10.19 -0.79
C PHE A 49 19.06 -8.72 -1.16
N ASP A 50 20.24 -8.19 -0.80
CA ASP A 50 20.66 -6.84 -1.14
C ASP A 50 21.39 -6.86 -2.50
N TYR A 51 20.67 -6.48 -3.56
CA TYR A 51 21.20 -6.46 -4.92
C TYR A 51 22.31 -5.40 -5.14
N TYR A 52 22.39 -4.39 -4.27
CA TYR A 52 23.46 -3.39 -4.33
C TYR A 52 24.77 -3.90 -3.71
N LYS A 53 24.68 -4.82 -2.75
CA LYS A 53 25.82 -5.42 -2.06
C LYS A 53 26.12 -6.83 -2.53
N ASP A 54 25.27 -7.37 -3.42
CA ASP A 54 25.36 -8.75 -3.89
C ASP A 54 25.46 -9.76 -2.73
N ALA A 55 24.59 -9.61 -1.72
CA ALA A 55 24.64 -10.41 -0.51
C ALA A 55 23.26 -10.63 0.13
N PRO A 56 23.06 -11.75 0.83
CA PRO A 56 21.90 -11.95 1.68
C PRO A 56 21.81 -10.86 2.78
N THR A 57 20.59 -10.52 3.18
CA THR A 57 20.34 -9.54 4.24
C THR A 57 19.19 -9.97 5.15
N ASP A 58 19.24 -9.57 6.41
CA ASP A 58 18.16 -9.74 7.39
C ASP A 58 17.38 -8.44 7.66
N LYS A 59 17.73 -7.35 6.97
CA LYS A 59 17.20 -6.00 7.24
C LYS A 59 15.90 -5.72 6.52
N PHE A 60 15.64 -6.39 5.39
CA PHE A 60 14.46 -6.19 4.57
C PHE A 60 14.10 -7.47 3.80
N GLY A 61 13.01 -7.42 3.05
CA GLY A 61 12.49 -8.50 2.22
C GLY A 61 11.00 -8.72 2.46
N PHE A 62 10.19 -8.52 1.43
CA PHE A 62 8.75 -8.72 1.52
C PHE A 62 8.38 -10.16 1.89
N THR A 63 9.17 -11.15 1.45
CA THR A 63 9.00 -12.56 1.84
C THR A 63 9.09 -12.78 3.36
N ARG A 64 9.89 -11.97 4.06
CA ARG A 64 9.96 -12.00 5.54
C ARG A 64 8.70 -11.37 6.15
N ALA A 65 8.28 -10.20 5.62
CA ALA A 65 7.04 -9.55 6.03
C ALA A 65 5.82 -10.45 5.81
N ALA A 66 5.80 -11.22 4.73
CA ALA A 66 4.73 -12.16 4.41
C ALA A 66 4.49 -13.20 5.53
N SER A 67 5.53 -13.65 6.19
CA SER A 67 5.40 -14.58 7.33
C SER A 67 4.74 -13.90 8.54
N LEU A 68 5.14 -12.67 8.84
CA LEU A 68 4.55 -11.87 9.92
C LEU A 68 3.08 -11.51 9.63
N ILE A 69 2.79 -11.15 8.38
CA ILE A 69 1.42 -10.86 7.93
C ILE A 69 0.53 -12.09 8.11
N ARG A 70 0.97 -13.27 7.66
CA ARG A 70 0.22 -14.52 7.85
C ARG A 70 -0.02 -14.83 9.32
N GLN A 71 1.00 -14.65 10.16
CA GLN A 71 0.87 -14.83 11.60
C GLN A 71 -0.17 -13.85 12.16
N ALA A 72 -0.02 -12.55 11.90
CA ALA A 72 -0.94 -11.52 12.40
C ALA A 72 -2.40 -11.79 11.99
N ARG A 73 -2.63 -12.25 10.75
CA ARG A 73 -3.98 -12.61 10.27
C ARG A 73 -4.52 -13.86 10.94
N SER A 74 -3.66 -14.84 11.27
CA SER A 74 -4.09 -16.08 11.90
C SER A 74 -4.52 -15.93 13.37
N GLU A 75 -4.11 -14.86 14.03
CA GLU A 75 -4.40 -14.58 15.44
C GLU A 75 -5.82 -14.03 15.66
N VAL A 76 -6.52 -13.62 14.60
CA VAL A 76 -7.84 -12.98 14.67
C VAL A 76 -8.80 -13.56 13.64
N LYS A 77 -10.09 -13.49 13.95
CA LYS A 77 -11.14 -13.97 13.04
C LYS A 77 -11.34 -13.06 11.84
N ASN A 78 -11.27 -11.75 12.06
CA ASN A 78 -11.52 -10.75 11.03
C ASN A 78 -10.26 -9.90 10.84
N SER A 79 -9.72 -9.89 9.64
CA SER A 79 -8.59 -9.06 9.26
C SER A 79 -8.74 -8.53 7.84
N VAL A 80 -8.16 -7.36 7.60
CA VAL A 80 -8.03 -6.75 6.27
C VAL A 80 -6.57 -6.43 6.05
N LEU A 81 -6.04 -6.80 4.88
CA LEU A 81 -4.67 -6.53 4.47
C LEU A 81 -4.69 -5.49 3.35
N VAL A 82 -4.01 -4.37 3.56
CA VAL A 82 -3.98 -3.24 2.62
C VAL A 82 -2.55 -2.87 2.24
N ASP A 83 -2.36 -2.33 1.04
CA ASP A 83 -1.10 -1.75 0.60
C ASP A 83 -1.24 -0.24 0.39
N ASN A 84 -0.31 0.53 0.94
CA ASN A 84 -0.34 2.00 0.88
C ASN A 84 0.53 2.58 -0.24
N GLY A 85 0.93 1.76 -1.22
CA GLY A 85 1.69 2.18 -2.39
C GLY A 85 3.21 2.17 -2.20
N ASP A 86 3.90 2.70 -3.22
CA ASP A 86 5.34 2.61 -3.40
C ASP A 86 5.83 1.15 -3.46
N LEU A 87 5.10 0.35 -4.24
CA LEU A 87 5.32 -1.09 -4.37
C LEU A 87 6.31 -1.43 -5.48
N ILE A 88 6.12 -0.84 -6.69
CA ILE A 88 6.67 -1.38 -7.95
C ILE A 88 8.03 -0.80 -8.36
N GLN A 89 8.56 0.20 -7.66
CA GLN A 89 9.81 0.87 -8.01
C GLN A 89 10.72 1.03 -6.77
N GLY A 90 12.06 0.97 -6.94
CA GLY A 90 13.05 1.30 -5.91
C GLY A 90 14.12 0.24 -5.64
N ASN A 91 14.10 -0.88 -6.35
CA ASN A 91 15.09 -1.95 -6.24
C ASN A 91 15.58 -2.34 -7.64
N PRO A 92 16.84 -2.77 -7.84
CA PRO A 92 17.36 -3.19 -9.16
C PRO A 92 16.51 -4.22 -9.89
N ILE A 93 15.78 -5.09 -9.20
CA ILE A 93 14.86 -6.04 -9.84
C ILE A 93 13.67 -5.31 -10.50
N ALA A 94 13.21 -4.20 -9.91
CA ALA A 94 12.15 -3.38 -10.50
C ALA A 94 12.62 -2.65 -11.75
N ASP A 95 13.82 -2.05 -11.70
CA ASP A 95 14.42 -1.37 -12.85
C ASP A 95 14.67 -2.37 -14.00
N TYR A 96 15.17 -3.56 -13.69
CA TYR A 96 15.35 -4.62 -14.68
C TYR A 96 14.01 -5.02 -15.31
N GLN A 97 12.98 -5.23 -14.50
CA GLN A 97 11.65 -5.59 -15.00
C GLN A 97 11.05 -4.47 -15.89
N ALA A 98 11.17 -3.22 -15.48
CA ALA A 98 10.70 -2.07 -16.25
C ALA A 98 11.44 -1.94 -17.59
N ALA A 99 12.76 -2.14 -17.61
CA ALA A 99 13.58 -2.11 -18.82
C ALA A 99 13.25 -3.25 -19.82
N GLN A 100 12.85 -4.43 -19.34
CA GLN A 100 12.44 -5.55 -20.20
C GLN A 100 11.03 -5.36 -20.77
N GLY A 101 10.22 -4.50 -20.16
CA GLY A 101 8.79 -4.36 -20.47
C GLY A 101 8.01 -5.64 -20.16
N TYR A 102 6.70 -5.58 -20.46
CA TYR A 102 5.86 -6.77 -20.34
C TYR A 102 5.90 -7.58 -21.61
N LYS A 103 6.33 -8.83 -21.47
CA LYS A 103 6.21 -9.84 -22.54
C LYS A 103 4.96 -10.66 -22.24
N GLU A 104 4.29 -11.13 -23.27
CA GLU A 104 3.13 -12.00 -23.13
C GLU A 104 3.42 -13.16 -22.16
N GLY A 105 2.55 -13.37 -21.19
CA GLY A 105 2.72 -14.39 -20.15
C GLY A 105 3.71 -14.06 -19.03
N LYS A 106 4.23 -12.82 -18.97
CA LYS A 106 5.08 -12.34 -17.87
C LYS A 106 4.31 -11.33 -17.02
N SER A 107 4.37 -11.50 -15.72
CA SER A 107 3.78 -10.59 -14.74
C SER A 107 4.87 -9.79 -14.00
N ASN A 108 4.43 -8.73 -13.33
CA ASN A 108 5.30 -7.98 -12.43
C ASN A 108 5.52 -8.77 -11.14
N PRO A 109 6.77 -9.08 -10.75
CA PRO A 109 7.03 -9.92 -9.57
C PRO A 109 6.54 -9.28 -8.25
N ALA A 110 6.53 -7.95 -8.13
CA ALA A 110 5.98 -7.29 -6.94
C ALA A 110 4.46 -7.47 -6.86
N VAL A 111 3.76 -7.30 -8.00
CA VAL A 111 2.32 -7.54 -8.09
C VAL A 111 1.98 -9.01 -7.84
N ASP A 112 2.79 -9.94 -8.31
CA ASP A 112 2.60 -11.38 -8.03
C ASP A 112 2.71 -11.68 -6.54
N CYS A 113 3.67 -11.06 -5.85
CA CYS A 113 3.83 -11.23 -4.41
C CYS A 113 2.60 -10.76 -3.63
N VAL A 114 2.08 -9.56 -3.92
CA VAL A 114 0.88 -9.05 -3.23
C VAL A 114 -0.37 -9.84 -3.60
N ASN A 115 -0.50 -10.29 -4.85
CA ASN A 115 -1.58 -11.20 -5.26
C ASN A 115 -1.55 -12.52 -4.47
N ALA A 116 -0.36 -13.10 -4.27
CA ALA A 116 -0.18 -14.34 -3.52
C ALA A 116 -0.49 -14.18 -2.02
N MET A 117 -0.40 -12.95 -1.50
CA MET A 117 -0.71 -12.62 -0.12
C MET A 117 -2.19 -12.28 0.11
N HIS A 118 -3.01 -12.23 -0.96
CA HIS A 118 -4.44 -11.94 -0.90
C HIS A 118 -4.75 -10.58 -0.24
N TYR A 119 -4.16 -9.51 -0.79
CA TYR A 119 -4.52 -8.16 -0.39
C TYR A 119 -5.97 -7.87 -0.76
N GLU A 120 -6.66 -7.13 0.11
CA GLU A 120 -8.06 -6.73 -0.11
C GLU A 120 -8.18 -5.39 -0.82
N VAL A 121 -7.19 -4.49 -0.67
CA VAL A 121 -7.14 -3.20 -1.37
C VAL A 121 -5.73 -2.65 -1.40
N GLY A 122 -5.39 -1.89 -2.43
CA GLY A 122 -4.15 -1.11 -2.51
C GLY A 122 -4.41 0.32 -2.97
N THR A 123 -3.41 1.17 -2.83
CA THR A 123 -3.40 2.51 -3.39
C THR A 123 -2.11 2.78 -4.16
N LEU A 124 -2.00 3.97 -4.77
CA LEU A 124 -0.81 4.38 -5.50
C LEU A 124 -0.01 5.36 -4.63
N GLY A 125 1.27 5.11 -4.47
CA GLY A 125 2.23 6.07 -3.97
C GLY A 125 2.84 6.91 -5.10
N ASN A 126 3.81 7.74 -4.81
CA ASN A 126 4.44 8.59 -5.82
C ASN A 126 5.37 7.81 -6.75
N HIS A 127 5.98 6.74 -6.26
CA HIS A 127 6.90 5.92 -7.04
C HIS A 127 6.22 5.01 -8.07
N GLU A 128 4.92 4.77 -7.96
CA GLU A 128 4.17 4.05 -8.99
C GLU A 128 4.22 4.72 -10.35
N PHE A 129 4.44 6.04 -10.40
CA PHE A 129 4.46 6.82 -11.64
C PHE A 129 5.84 6.89 -12.32
N ASN A 130 6.90 6.41 -11.68
CA ASN A 130 8.28 6.61 -12.14
C ASN A 130 8.61 5.91 -13.46
N TYR A 131 7.99 4.78 -13.74
CA TYR A 131 8.17 4.04 -15.00
C TYR A 131 7.14 4.43 -16.08
N GLY A 132 6.31 5.45 -15.82
CA GLY A 132 5.30 5.94 -16.75
C GLY A 132 3.94 5.25 -16.62
N LEU A 133 2.93 5.91 -17.22
CA LEU A 133 1.54 5.51 -17.04
C LEU A 133 1.17 4.17 -17.71
N ASP A 134 1.81 3.84 -18.83
CA ASP A 134 1.55 2.58 -19.52
C ASP A 134 2.03 1.38 -18.66
N TYR A 135 3.23 1.49 -18.08
CA TYR A 135 3.75 0.49 -17.16
C TYR A 135 2.85 0.35 -15.93
N LEU A 136 2.45 1.47 -15.33
CA LEU A 136 1.53 1.48 -14.20
C LEU A 136 0.18 0.83 -14.55
N ALA A 137 -0.40 1.17 -15.69
CA ALA A 137 -1.66 0.60 -16.14
C ALA A 137 -1.57 -0.93 -16.30
N ASP A 138 -0.44 -1.44 -16.77
CA ASP A 138 -0.23 -2.87 -16.90
C ASP A 138 -0.03 -3.56 -15.54
N CYS A 139 0.60 -2.91 -14.57
CA CYS A 139 0.68 -3.39 -13.19
C CYS A 139 -0.72 -3.46 -12.54
N ILE A 140 -1.53 -2.41 -12.70
CA ILE A 140 -2.89 -2.36 -12.16
C ILE A 140 -3.76 -3.47 -12.74
N LYS A 141 -3.67 -3.75 -14.05
CA LYS A 141 -4.41 -4.85 -14.68
C LYS A 141 -4.06 -6.23 -14.11
N GLN A 142 -2.85 -6.41 -13.61
CA GLN A 142 -2.38 -7.67 -13.03
C GLN A 142 -2.79 -7.85 -11.56
N ALA A 143 -3.12 -6.77 -10.85
CA ALA A 143 -3.60 -6.82 -9.47
C ALA A 143 -4.95 -7.56 -9.39
N LYS A 144 -5.04 -8.51 -8.45
CA LYS A 144 -6.26 -9.30 -8.18
C LYS A 144 -7.15 -8.68 -7.11
N PHE A 145 -6.90 -7.43 -6.77
CA PHE A 145 -7.63 -6.64 -5.78
C PHE A 145 -7.78 -5.21 -6.31
N PRO A 146 -8.75 -4.43 -5.82
CA PRO A 146 -8.95 -3.07 -6.26
C PRO A 146 -7.79 -2.17 -5.86
N ILE A 147 -7.32 -1.35 -6.81
CA ILE A 147 -6.44 -0.21 -6.55
C ILE A 147 -7.31 1.04 -6.49
N VAL A 148 -7.31 1.72 -5.36
CA VAL A 148 -8.14 2.90 -5.10
C VAL A 148 -7.26 4.14 -4.91
N ASN A 149 -7.69 5.27 -5.47
CA ASN A 149 -7.02 6.53 -5.27
C ASN A 149 -8.03 7.68 -5.39
N ALA A 150 -8.07 8.55 -4.39
CA ALA A 150 -9.07 9.62 -4.33
C ALA A 150 -8.54 10.99 -4.75
N ASN A 151 -7.22 11.16 -4.84
CA ASN A 151 -6.55 12.45 -5.02
C ASN A 151 -5.66 12.53 -6.27
N VAL A 152 -5.55 11.47 -7.04
CA VAL A 152 -4.86 11.47 -8.34
C VAL A 152 -5.91 11.52 -9.43
N VAL A 153 -5.87 12.56 -10.24
CA VAL A 153 -6.82 12.79 -11.33
C VAL A 153 -6.07 13.09 -12.61
N LYS A 154 -6.67 12.75 -13.74
CA LYS A 154 -6.15 13.19 -15.03
C LYS A 154 -6.42 14.68 -15.20
N VAL A 155 -5.40 15.45 -15.55
CA VAL A 155 -5.57 16.90 -15.82
C VAL A 155 -6.54 17.08 -17.00
N GLY A 156 -7.56 17.94 -16.80
CA GLY A 156 -8.56 18.25 -17.83
C GLY A 156 -9.80 17.36 -17.86
N THR A 157 -10.03 16.57 -16.82
CA THR A 157 -11.30 15.82 -16.61
C THR A 157 -12.07 16.35 -15.43
#